data_0fc61f94142f44ee1d83da13ce1bfad2
#
_entry.id   0fc61f94142f44ee1d83da13ce1bfad2
#
_cell.length_a   1.000
_cell.length_b   1.000
_cell.length_c   1.000
_cell.angle_alpha   90.00
_cell.angle_beta   90.00
_cell.angle_gamma   90.00
#
_symmetry.space_group_name_H-M   'P 1'
#
loop_
_entity.id
_entity.type
_entity.pdbx_description
1 polymer ?
#
loop_
_entity_poly.entity_id
_entity_poly.type
_entity_poly.pdbx_seq_one_letter_code
_entity_poly.pdbx_strand_id
1 'polypeptide(L)'
;MSYEIIVLGATFTAAGIAQKYKEKCLILERSTLAGYEFLSALNFGTEYNCDPESEAAINLLEVFKQKNAFNDDRICLYDCATSFYRLLEDKNVLLNTEIISVENVNEEFVCTVHNVSGYHTFKAKTVIDTRVHDNMYNTKTYNFSVDGVGDLIEIPNVICEKWGFEHNYVLRCPVSPECNFIDARKMVAEYIQKLPEGFKLLCMANDFDYNVKEEYPKYIDGILYMPSKAYKNPVLAFDAGAVFENGGVA
;
A
#
# COMPACT_ATOMS: atom_id res chain seq x y z
N MET A 1 -17.59 -20.18 4.80
CA MET A 1 -17.11 -19.58 6.09
C MET A 1 -17.67 -18.17 6.16
N SER A 2 -18.02 -17.72 7.36
CA SER A 2 -18.55 -16.37 7.58
C SER A 2 -17.60 -15.59 8.48
N TYR A 3 -17.37 -14.33 8.14
CA TYR A 3 -16.53 -13.38 8.87
C TYR A 3 -17.36 -12.17 9.30
N GLU A 4 -16.84 -11.37 10.20
CA GLU A 4 -17.43 -10.08 10.50
C GLU A 4 -17.09 -9.06 9.41
N ILE A 5 -15.83 -9.08 8.98
CA ILE A 5 -15.29 -8.18 7.96
C ILE A 5 -14.50 -8.98 6.92
N ILE A 6 -14.69 -8.67 5.64
CA ILE A 6 -13.77 -9.02 4.56
C ILE A 6 -13.11 -7.73 4.07
N VAL A 7 -11.77 -7.75 4.00
CA VAL A 7 -10.98 -6.62 3.47
C VAL A 7 -10.39 -7.00 2.12
N LEU A 8 -10.58 -6.14 1.13
CA LEU A 8 -10.04 -6.28 -0.21
C LEU A 8 -8.73 -5.49 -0.32
N GLY A 9 -7.62 -6.22 -0.60
CA GLY A 9 -6.26 -5.70 -0.61
C GLY A 9 -5.51 -5.95 0.71
N ALA A 10 -4.33 -6.56 0.63
CA ALA A 10 -3.44 -6.77 1.78
C ALA A 10 -2.53 -5.55 2.01
N THR A 11 -3.13 -4.43 2.36
CA THR A 11 -2.50 -3.13 2.57
C THR A 11 -2.17 -2.87 4.05
N PHE A 12 -1.49 -1.77 4.36
CA PHE A 12 -1.25 -1.35 5.74
C PHE A 12 -2.57 -1.03 6.48
N THR A 13 -3.54 -0.41 5.82
CA THR A 13 -4.88 -0.21 6.40
C THR A 13 -5.56 -1.55 6.70
N ALA A 14 -5.47 -2.52 5.77
CA ALA A 14 -6.02 -3.86 5.99
C ALA A 14 -5.38 -4.58 7.18
N ALA A 15 -4.06 -4.44 7.36
CA ALA A 15 -3.36 -5.00 8.51
C ALA A 15 -3.83 -4.38 9.83
N GLY A 16 -4.10 -3.07 9.86
CA GLY A 16 -4.69 -2.39 11.02
C GLY A 16 -6.07 -2.91 11.37
N ILE A 17 -6.95 -3.06 10.37
CA ILE A 17 -8.29 -3.66 10.56
C ILE A 17 -8.17 -5.09 11.10
N ALA A 18 -7.31 -5.91 10.50
CA ALA A 18 -7.11 -7.29 10.95
C ALA A 18 -6.51 -7.37 12.36
N GLN A 19 -5.69 -6.41 12.77
CA GLN A 19 -5.18 -6.32 14.15
C GLN A 19 -6.31 -6.15 15.16
N LYS A 20 -7.33 -5.36 14.83
CA LYS A 20 -8.50 -5.13 15.70
C LYS A 20 -9.49 -6.30 15.70
N TYR A 21 -9.83 -6.82 14.53
CA TYR A 21 -10.88 -7.84 14.36
C TYR A 21 -10.37 -9.27 14.41
N LYS A 22 -9.07 -9.49 14.37
CA LYS A 22 -8.39 -10.78 14.52
C LYS A 22 -8.98 -11.88 13.60
N GLU A 23 -9.34 -13.02 14.19
CA GLU A 23 -9.91 -14.18 13.46
C GLU A 23 -11.27 -13.89 12.79
N LYS A 24 -11.93 -12.78 13.12
CA LYS A 24 -13.19 -12.35 12.50
C LYS A 24 -12.99 -11.56 11.19
N CYS A 25 -11.75 -11.24 10.86
CA CYS A 25 -11.37 -10.54 9.65
C CYS A 25 -10.73 -11.51 8.65
N LEU A 26 -11.10 -11.38 7.37
CA LEU A 26 -10.43 -12.05 6.25
C LEU A 26 -9.89 -11.00 5.29
N ILE A 27 -8.61 -11.08 4.95
CA ILE A 27 -7.99 -10.25 3.91
C ILE A 27 -7.85 -11.06 2.62
N LEU A 28 -8.31 -10.50 1.51
CA LEU A 28 -8.22 -11.06 0.16
C LEU A 28 -7.29 -10.22 -0.70
N GLU A 29 -6.22 -10.83 -1.25
CA GLU A 29 -5.22 -10.14 -2.06
C GLU A 29 -4.89 -10.94 -3.33
N ARG A 30 -5.00 -10.28 -4.48
CA ARG A 30 -4.73 -10.90 -5.78
C ARG A 30 -3.23 -11.15 -6.03
N SER A 31 -2.37 -10.33 -5.46
CA SER A 31 -0.92 -10.44 -5.62
C SER A 31 -0.28 -11.41 -4.63
N THR A 32 1.01 -11.64 -4.77
CA THR A 32 1.82 -12.43 -3.83
C THR A 32 2.36 -11.60 -2.67
N LEU A 33 2.15 -10.30 -2.69
CA LEU A 33 2.77 -9.33 -1.78
C LEU A 33 1.73 -8.57 -0.99
N ALA A 34 2.00 -8.35 0.28
CA ALA A 34 1.25 -7.45 1.14
C ALA A 34 2.01 -6.12 1.32
N GLY A 35 1.29 -5.02 1.59
CA GLY A 35 1.87 -3.68 1.72
C GLY A 35 2.40 -3.13 0.38
N TYR A 36 1.90 -3.65 -0.72
CA TYR A 36 2.36 -3.34 -2.08
C TYR A 36 2.24 -1.86 -2.41
N GLU A 37 1.24 -1.18 -1.90
CA GLU A 37 0.94 0.22 -2.17
C GLU A 37 2.02 1.20 -1.67
N PHE A 38 2.83 0.77 -0.70
CA PHE A 38 4.01 1.51 -0.24
C PHE A 38 5.30 0.78 -0.63
N LEU A 39 5.41 -0.51 -0.30
CA LEU A 39 6.64 -1.28 -0.48
C LEU A 39 6.95 -1.50 -1.97
N SER A 40 6.00 -2.05 -2.72
CA SER A 40 6.21 -2.37 -4.14
C SER A 40 6.18 -1.14 -5.04
N ALA A 41 5.49 -0.10 -4.63
CA ALA A 41 5.42 1.18 -5.33
C ALA A 41 6.65 2.09 -5.07
N LEU A 42 7.58 1.69 -4.18
CA LEU A 42 8.70 2.51 -3.74
C LEU A 42 8.26 3.90 -3.25
N ASN A 43 7.18 3.95 -2.49
CA ASN A 43 6.72 5.16 -1.84
C ASN A 43 6.91 5.06 -0.34
N PHE A 44 7.86 5.82 0.17
CA PHE A 44 8.25 5.77 1.59
C PHE A 44 7.34 6.61 2.50
N GLY A 45 6.36 7.31 1.93
CA GLY A 45 5.50 8.20 2.70
C GLY A 45 6.22 9.45 3.20
N THR A 46 5.49 10.25 3.97
CA THR A 46 5.96 11.50 4.61
C THR A 46 5.33 11.65 5.98
N GLU A 47 5.72 12.68 6.73
CA GLU A 47 5.07 13.04 8.00
C GLU A 47 5.15 11.95 9.07
N TYR A 48 6.35 11.35 9.27
CA TYR A 48 6.57 10.36 10.34
C TYR A 48 6.67 10.95 11.76
N ASN A 49 6.70 12.28 11.89
CA ASN A 49 6.49 12.99 13.17
C ASN A 49 4.98 13.07 13.47
N CYS A 50 4.30 11.93 13.38
CA CYS A 50 2.88 11.79 13.64
C CYS A 50 2.65 11.17 15.02
N ASP A 51 1.46 11.41 15.57
CA ASP A 51 0.98 10.84 16.83
C ASP A 51 -0.15 9.84 16.51
N PRO A 52 0.14 8.56 16.26
CA PRO A 52 -0.88 7.54 16.03
C PRO A 52 -1.78 7.37 17.27
N GLU A 53 -3.05 7.06 17.05
CA GLU A 53 -4.04 6.88 18.13
C GLU A 53 -4.00 5.48 18.75
N SER A 54 -3.76 4.45 17.92
CA SER A 54 -3.75 3.08 18.40
C SER A 54 -2.39 2.68 18.99
N GLU A 55 -2.41 1.93 20.08
CA GLU A 55 -1.22 1.36 20.69
C GLU A 55 -0.42 0.50 19.68
N ALA A 56 -1.12 -0.21 18.79
CA ALA A 56 -0.48 -1.04 17.77
C ALA A 56 0.30 -0.21 16.75
N ALA A 57 -0.22 0.96 16.34
CA ALA A 57 0.47 1.85 15.42
C ALA A 57 1.61 2.61 16.11
N ILE A 58 1.47 2.98 17.37
CA ILE A 58 2.56 3.52 18.20
C ILE A 58 3.71 2.52 18.25
N ASN A 59 3.42 1.26 18.55
CA ASN A 59 4.43 0.19 18.56
C ASN A 59 5.08 -0.03 17.18
N LEU A 60 4.30 0.03 16.10
CA LEU A 60 4.85 -0.07 14.74
C LEU A 60 5.82 1.08 14.44
N LEU A 61 5.45 2.31 14.79
CA LEU A 61 6.30 3.48 14.61
C LEU A 61 7.61 3.35 15.40
N GLU A 62 7.55 2.88 16.65
CA GLU A 62 8.73 2.65 17.47
C GLU A 62 9.64 1.55 16.89
N VAL A 63 9.07 0.46 16.39
CA VAL A 63 9.84 -0.58 15.69
C VAL A 63 10.54 0.00 14.45
N PHE A 64 9.89 0.88 13.72
CA PHE A 64 10.49 1.56 12.59
C PHE A 64 11.63 2.48 13.01
N LYS A 65 11.48 3.24 14.10
CA LYS A 65 12.55 4.08 14.68
C LYS A 65 13.75 3.27 15.12
N GLN A 66 13.55 2.15 15.82
CA GLN A 66 14.61 1.30 16.33
C GLN A 66 15.48 0.66 15.22
N LYS A 67 14.97 0.51 14.02
CA LYS A 67 15.72 -0.07 12.89
C LYS A 67 16.70 0.91 12.23
N ASN A 68 16.91 2.09 12.80
CA ASN A 68 17.71 3.18 12.21
C ASN A 68 17.29 3.52 10.77
N ALA A 69 16.04 3.21 10.45
CA ALA A 69 15.49 3.42 9.12
C ALA A 69 15.04 4.87 8.90
N PHE A 70 15.16 5.70 9.93
CA PHE A 70 14.82 7.12 9.90
C PHE A 70 15.99 7.97 9.42
N ASN A 71 15.73 8.76 8.40
CA ASN A 71 16.57 9.91 8.07
C ASN A 71 15.63 11.10 7.85
N ASP A 72 15.73 12.09 8.73
CA ASP A 72 14.86 13.26 8.82
C ASP A 72 13.37 12.89 8.91
N ASP A 73 12.46 13.02 8.19
CA ASP A 73 11.06 12.60 8.23
C ASP A 73 10.77 11.36 7.36
N ARG A 74 11.80 10.62 6.96
CA ARG A 74 11.67 9.51 6.01
C ARG A 74 12.16 8.21 6.58
N ILE A 75 11.55 7.13 6.12
CA ILE A 75 11.83 5.77 6.59
C ILE A 75 12.23 4.88 5.41
N CYS A 76 13.22 4.01 5.63
CA CYS A 76 13.54 2.95 4.69
C CYS A 76 12.56 1.79 4.84
N LEU A 77 11.53 1.73 3.99
CA LEU A 77 10.50 0.70 4.07
C LEU A 77 11.03 -0.72 3.86
N TYR A 78 12.13 -0.90 3.12
CA TYR A 78 12.73 -2.23 2.96
C TYR A 78 13.18 -2.82 4.29
N ASP A 79 13.77 -2.00 5.17
CA ASP A 79 14.14 -2.42 6.50
C ASP A 79 12.93 -2.68 7.40
N CYS A 80 11.79 -2.09 7.06
CA CYS A 80 10.55 -2.21 7.79
C CYS A 80 9.63 -3.33 7.25
N ALA A 81 9.85 -3.82 6.03
CA ALA A 81 9.01 -4.83 5.38
C ALA A 81 8.82 -6.08 6.25
N THR A 82 9.90 -6.60 6.83
CA THR A 82 9.84 -7.77 7.73
C THR A 82 8.93 -7.53 8.94
N SER A 83 8.93 -6.33 9.48
CA SER A 83 8.07 -5.97 10.63
C SER A 83 6.60 -5.91 10.20
N PHE A 84 6.33 -5.41 9.01
CA PHE A 84 4.98 -5.41 8.45
C PHE A 84 4.45 -6.83 8.21
N TYR A 85 5.25 -7.71 7.60
CA TYR A 85 4.82 -9.10 7.37
C TYR A 85 4.52 -9.84 8.68
N ARG A 86 5.25 -9.57 9.76
CA ARG A 86 4.96 -10.13 11.09
C ARG A 86 3.60 -9.71 11.64
N LEU A 87 3.08 -8.54 11.27
CA LEU A 87 1.72 -8.13 11.66
C LEU A 87 0.63 -9.01 11.05
N LEU A 88 0.94 -9.74 9.98
CA LEU A 88 0.02 -10.59 9.23
C LEU A 88 0.17 -12.09 9.54
N GLU A 89 1.22 -12.53 10.26
CA GLU A 89 1.53 -13.94 10.48
C GLU A 89 0.39 -14.76 11.12
N ASP A 90 -0.37 -14.15 12.01
CA ASP A 90 -1.48 -14.78 12.74
C ASP A 90 -2.87 -14.34 12.23
N LYS A 91 -2.93 -13.73 11.07
CA LYS A 91 -4.17 -13.20 10.47
C LYS A 91 -4.66 -14.10 9.33
N ASN A 92 -5.96 -14.06 9.06
CA ASN A 92 -6.55 -14.73 7.92
C ASN A 92 -6.26 -13.91 6.66
N VAL A 93 -5.20 -14.25 5.93
CA VAL A 93 -4.81 -13.58 4.68
C VAL A 93 -4.73 -14.62 3.58
N LEU A 94 -5.44 -14.39 2.49
CA LEU A 94 -5.37 -15.19 1.26
C LEU A 94 -4.72 -14.34 0.17
N LEU A 95 -3.44 -14.59 -0.07
CA LEU A 95 -2.69 -14.05 -1.21
C LEU A 95 -2.99 -14.87 -2.48
N ASN A 96 -2.60 -14.37 -3.66
CA ASN A 96 -2.87 -15.00 -4.96
C ASN A 96 -4.36 -15.36 -5.15
N THR A 97 -5.25 -14.51 -4.66
CA THR A 97 -6.69 -14.75 -4.63
C THR A 97 -7.40 -13.66 -5.41
N GLU A 98 -7.86 -13.98 -6.63
CA GLU A 98 -8.62 -13.08 -7.48
C GLU A 98 -10.05 -12.94 -6.97
N ILE A 99 -10.53 -11.71 -6.86
CA ILE A 99 -11.91 -11.40 -6.47
C ILE A 99 -12.76 -11.38 -7.73
N ILE A 100 -13.68 -12.32 -7.84
CA ILE A 100 -14.58 -12.47 -9.02
C ILE A 100 -15.81 -11.60 -8.86
N SER A 101 -16.47 -11.65 -7.70
CA SER A 101 -17.63 -10.80 -7.42
C SER A 101 -17.73 -10.50 -5.93
N VAL A 102 -18.36 -9.36 -5.62
CA VAL A 102 -18.81 -8.97 -4.30
C VAL A 102 -20.28 -8.57 -4.43
N GLU A 103 -21.16 -9.32 -3.83
CA GLU A 103 -22.61 -9.13 -3.95
C GLU A 103 -23.23 -8.96 -2.57
N ASN A 104 -24.15 -8.02 -2.42
CA ASN A 104 -24.95 -7.89 -1.19
C ASN A 104 -26.23 -8.72 -1.35
N VAL A 105 -26.35 -9.76 -0.55
CA VAL A 105 -27.51 -10.68 -0.59
C VAL A 105 -28.11 -10.74 0.81
N ASN A 106 -29.32 -10.19 1.00
CA ASN A 106 -30.03 -10.18 2.27
C ASN A 106 -29.20 -9.60 3.43
N GLU A 107 -28.62 -8.44 3.24
CA GLU A 107 -27.80 -7.73 4.23
C GLU A 107 -26.48 -8.45 4.61
N GLU A 108 -26.08 -9.45 3.84
CA GLU A 108 -24.79 -10.12 3.97
C GLU A 108 -24.03 -10.02 2.65
N PHE A 109 -22.75 -9.66 2.69
CA PHE A 109 -21.90 -9.69 1.51
C PHE A 109 -21.42 -11.10 1.21
N VAL A 110 -21.52 -11.48 -0.05
CA VAL A 110 -21.03 -12.74 -0.60
C VAL A 110 -19.87 -12.42 -1.54
N CYS A 111 -18.66 -12.78 -1.15
CA CYS A 111 -17.45 -12.61 -1.94
C CYS A 111 -17.10 -13.93 -2.62
N THR A 112 -17.18 -13.98 -3.94
CA THR A 112 -16.70 -15.10 -4.75
C THR A 112 -15.28 -14.82 -5.20
N VAL A 113 -14.38 -15.76 -4.97
CA VAL A 113 -12.96 -15.64 -5.29
C VAL A 113 -12.45 -16.87 -6.02
N HIS A 114 -11.32 -16.72 -6.72
CA HIS A 114 -10.61 -17.80 -7.37
C HIS A 114 -9.12 -17.76 -7.00
N ASN A 115 -8.56 -18.91 -6.64
CA ASN A 115 -7.13 -19.09 -6.41
C ASN A 115 -6.65 -20.45 -6.92
N VAL A 116 -5.44 -20.86 -6.59
CA VAL A 116 -4.85 -22.14 -7.03
C VAL A 116 -5.66 -23.37 -6.58
N SER A 117 -6.51 -23.26 -5.56
CA SER A 117 -7.38 -24.32 -5.06
C SER A 117 -8.78 -24.31 -5.71
N GLY A 118 -9.04 -23.36 -6.64
CA GLY A 118 -10.31 -23.22 -7.35
C GLY A 118 -11.16 -22.08 -6.82
N TYR A 119 -12.48 -22.17 -7.06
CA TYR A 119 -13.46 -21.18 -6.61
C TYR A 119 -13.85 -21.40 -5.15
N HIS A 120 -13.91 -20.29 -4.42
CA HIS A 120 -14.38 -20.26 -3.03
C HIS A 120 -15.38 -19.12 -2.83
N THR A 121 -16.23 -19.27 -1.83
CA THR A 121 -17.20 -18.24 -1.43
C THR A 121 -17.04 -17.96 0.06
N PHE A 122 -16.87 -16.69 0.40
CA PHE A 122 -16.82 -16.18 1.75
C PHE A 122 -17.96 -15.19 1.98
N LYS A 123 -18.43 -15.11 3.22
CA LYS A 123 -19.51 -14.22 3.63
C LYS A 123 -19.05 -13.29 4.71
N ALA A 124 -19.55 -12.05 4.69
CA ALA A 124 -19.30 -11.08 5.75
C ALA A 124 -20.43 -10.09 5.91
N LYS A 125 -20.52 -9.46 7.09
CA LYS A 125 -21.45 -8.36 7.35
C LYS A 125 -20.98 -7.07 6.69
N THR A 126 -19.67 -6.89 6.59
CA THR A 126 -19.04 -5.69 6.05
C THR A 126 -17.93 -6.05 5.08
N VAL A 127 -17.85 -5.31 3.99
CA VAL A 127 -16.71 -5.34 3.06
C VAL A 127 -16.04 -3.99 3.06
N ILE A 128 -14.71 -4.00 3.21
CA ILE A 128 -13.88 -2.81 3.17
C ILE A 128 -12.88 -2.95 2.03
N ASP A 129 -12.84 -1.99 1.12
CA ASP A 129 -11.87 -1.97 0.03
C ASP A 129 -10.76 -0.96 0.34
N THR A 130 -9.54 -1.47 0.54
CA THR A 130 -8.35 -0.67 0.88
C THR A 130 -7.44 -0.41 -0.32
N ARG A 131 -7.86 -0.85 -1.52
CA ARG A 131 -7.13 -0.68 -2.78
C ARG A 131 -7.42 0.68 -3.39
N VAL A 132 -6.58 1.09 -4.34
CA VAL A 132 -6.83 2.28 -5.18
C VAL A 132 -7.43 1.84 -6.50
N HIS A 133 -8.50 2.50 -6.93
CA HIS A 133 -9.16 2.28 -8.22
C HIS A 133 -8.96 3.48 -9.16
N ASP A 134 -9.16 3.27 -10.46
CA ASP A 134 -8.82 4.22 -11.54
C ASP A 134 -9.41 5.63 -11.40
N ASN A 135 -10.53 5.80 -10.73
CA ASN A 135 -11.19 7.10 -10.54
C ASN A 135 -10.79 7.80 -9.22
N MET A 136 -9.98 7.18 -8.38
CA MET A 136 -9.67 7.64 -7.01
C MET A 136 -8.42 8.51 -6.90
N TYR A 137 -7.60 8.65 -7.93
CA TYR A 137 -6.32 9.36 -7.86
C TYR A 137 -6.24 10.55 -8.82
N ASN A 138 -5.40 11.53 -8.46
CA ASN A 138 -5.05 12.68 -9.31
C ASN A 138 -3.86 12.36 -10.20
N THR A 139 -2.87 11.69 -9.64
CA THR A 139 -1.63 11.35 -10.33
C THR A 139 -1.25 9.90 -10.09
N LYS A 140 -0.66 9.32 -11.13
CA LYS A 140 -0.07 7.99 -11.14
C LYS A 140 1.39 8.14 -11.47
N THR A 141 2.26 7.49 -10.70
CA THR A 141 3.71 7.50 -10.95
C THR A 141 4.25 6.08 -11.03
N TYR A 142 5.34 5.92 -11.74
CA TYR A 142 6.14 4.70 -11.71
C TYR A 142 7.53 5.03 -11.20
N ASN A 143 7.89 4.44 -10.07
CA ASN A 143 9.07 4.82 -9.32
C ASN A 143 10.23 3.86 -9.54
N PHE A 144 11.45 4.36 -9.40
CA PHE A 144 12.65 3.54 -9.36
C PHE A 144 13.68 4.15 -8.41
N SER A 145 14.57 3.34 -7.86
CA SER A 145 15.61 3.82 -6.97
C SER A 145 17.00 3.65 -7.57
N VAL A 146 17.87 4.58 -7.24
CA VAL A 146 19.26 4.62 -7.67
C VAL A 146 20.17 4.87 -6.50
N ASP A 147 21.41 4.39 -6.62
CA ASP A 147 22.51 4.71 -5.73
C ASP A 147 23.59 5.48 -6.51
N GLY A 148 24.16 6.52 -5.91
CA GLY A 148 25.23 7.28 -6.54
C GLY A 148 25.67 8.49 -5.76
N VAL A 149 26.92 8.89 -5.95
CA VAL A 149 27.56 10.05 -5.31
C VAL A 149 27.56 11.22 -6.27
N GLY A 150 27.07 12.37 -5.83
CA GLY A 150 27.01 13.60 -6.60
C GLY A 150 25.61 14.17 -6.72
N ASP A 151 25.47 15.22 -7.50
CA ASP A 151 24.18 15.82 -7.78
C ASP A 151 23.47 15.07 -8.90
N LEU A 152 22.26 14.61 -8.62
CA LEU A 152 21.38 14.10 -9.67
C LEU A 152 21.02 15.24 -10.61
N ILE A 153 21.23 15.01 -11.91
CA ILE A 153 20.77 15.94 -12.94
C ILE A 153 19.25 16.03 -12.86
N GLU A 154 18.71 17.24 -12.90
CA GLU A 154 17.27 17.45 -13.03
C GLU A 154 16.77 16.77 -14.32
N ILE A 155 15.96 15.75 -14.16
CA ILE A 155 15.24 15.12 -15.26
C ILE A 155 13.88 15.82 -15.36
N PRO A 156 13.52 16.42 -16.48
CA PRO A 156 12.24 17.10 -16.62
C PRO A 156 11.07 16.21 -16.23
N ASN A 157 10.19 16.74 -15.39
CA ASN A 157 9.00 16.06 -14.87
C ASN A 157 9.24 14.84 -13.95
N VAL A 158 10.48 14.59 -13.53
CA VAL A 158 10.79 13.55 -12.56
C VAL A 158 11.10 14.19 -11.22
N ILE A 159 10.42 13.72 -10.17
CA ILE A 159 10.68 14.15 -8.81
C ILE A 159 11.76 13.25 -8.24
N CYS A 160 12.88 13.82 -7.81
CA CYS A 160 13.97 13.11 -7.19
C CYS A 160 13.97 13.37 -5.68
N GLU A 161 13.91 12.31 -4.89
CA GLU A 161 13.93 12.38 -3.44
C GLU A 161 15.06 11.53 -2.87
N LYS A 162 15.86 12.11 -1.97
CA LYS A 162 16.79 11.34 -1.13
C LYS A 162 15.99 10.46 -0.17
N TRP A 163 16.46 9.24 0.05
CA TRP A 163 15.84 8.36 1.04
C TRP A 163 16.87 7.49 1.76
N GLY A 164 16.61 7.22 3.04
CA GLY A 164 17.28 6.23 3.89
C GLY A 164 18.79 6.36 4.05
N PHE A 165 19.55 6.14 2.98
CA PHE A 165 21.01 6.13 3.01
C PHE A 165 21.58 7.33 2.24
N GLU A 166 22.81 7.73 2.59
CA GLU A 166 23.44 8.98 2.10
C GLU A 166 23.46 9.13 0.57
N HIS A 167 23.47 8.01 -0.16
CA HIS A 167 23.65 8.00 -1.61
C HIS A 167 22.45 7.43 -2.38
N ASN A 168 21.35 7.17 -1.68
CA ASN A 168 20.18 6.56 -2.29
C ASN A 168 19.12 7.61 -2.63
N TYR A 169 18.54 7.46 -3.81
CA TYR A 169 17.49 8.34 -4.32
C TYR A 169 16.35 7.51 -4.87
N VAL A 170 15.11 8.01 -4.72
CA VAL A 170 13.93 7.54 -5.43
C VAL A 170 13.54 8.58 -6.46
N LEU A 171 13.36 8.13 -7.67
CA LEU A 171 12.89 8.94 -8.77
C LEU A 171 11.43 8.56 -9.04
N ARG A 172 10.54 9.54 -8.91
CA ARG A 172 9.11 9.39 -9.17
C ARG A 172 8.79 9.95 -10.54
N CYS A 173 8.37 9.07 -11.43
CA CYS A 173 8.09 9.40 -12.83
C CYS A 173 6.58 9.45 -13.03
N PRO A 174 5.96 10.64 -13.21
CA PRO A 174 4.57 10.74 -13.59
C PRO A 174 4.31 10.00 -14.90
N VAL A 175 3.22 9.25 -14.93
CA VAL A 175 2.78 8.51 -16.11
C VAL A 175 1.28 8.80 -16.38
N SER A 176 0.84 8.56 -17.62
CA SER A 176 -0.57 8.69 -17.91
C SER A 176 -1.40 7.63 -17.16
N PRO A 177 -2.69 7.89 -16.89
CA PRO A 177 -3.57 6.89 -16.27
C PRO A 177 -3.58 5.54 -17.00
N GLU A 178 -3.52 5.55 -18.32
CA GLU A 178 -3.54 4.37 -19.19
C GLU A 178 -2.19 3.65 -19.30
N CYS A 179 -1.12 4.24 -18.75
CA CYS A 179 0.21 3.66 -18.82
C CYS A 179 0.24 2.29 -18.14
N ASN A 180 0.67 1.28 -18.88
CA ASN A 180 0.89 -0.07 -18.37
C ASN A 180 2.34 -0.28 -17.90
N PHE A 181 2.60 -1.40 -17.23
CA PHE A 181 3.93 -1.73 -16.70
C PHE A 181 5.01 -1.84 -17.75
N ILE A 182 4.69 -2.31 -18.95
CA ILE A 182 5.68 -2.48 -20.03
C ILE A 182 6.18 -1.10 -20.48
N ASP A 183 5.26 -0.17 -20.68
CA ASP A 183 5.59 1.19 -21.14
C ASP A 183 6.29 1.99 -20.03
N ALA A 184 5.86 1.85 -18.79
CA ALA A 184 6.53 2.47 -17.65
C ALA A 184 7.98 1.98 -17.50
N ARG A 185 8.24 0.70 -17.64
CA ARG A 185 9.60 0.12 -17.58
C ARG A 185 10.48 0.56 -18.74
N LYS A 186 9.93 0.70 -19.95
CA LYS A 186 10.67 1.25 -21.10
C LYS A 186 11.09 2.69 -20.83
N MET A 187 10.16 3.52 -20.33
CA MET A 187 10.43 4.91 -19.96
C MET A 187 11.56 4.99 -18.92
N VAL A 188 11.52 4.17 -17.87
CA VAL A 188 12.58 4.14 -16.85
C VAL A 188 13.90 3.68 -17.46
N ALA A 189 13.90 2.71 -18.36
CA ALA A 189 15.11 2.26 -19.04
C ALA A 189 15.78 3.41 -19.85
N GLU A 190 14.99 4.30 -20.44
CA GLU A 190 15.50 5.51 -21.11
C GLU A 190 16.08 6.53 -20.10
N TYR A 191 15.48 6.67 -18.93
CA TYR A 191 16.00 7.54 -17.86
C TYR A 191 17.32 7.01 -17.28
N ILE A 192 17.43 5.69 -17.09
CA ILE A 192 18.65 5.06 -16.59
C ILE A 192 19.85 5.34 -17.52
N GLN A 193 19.63 5.36 -18.85
CA GLN A 193 20.68 5.69 -19.82
C GLN A 193 21.18 7.14 -19.72
N LYS A 194 20.40 8.02 -19.11
CA LYS A 194 20.69 9.44 -18.93
C LYS A 194 21.22 9.77 -17.53
N LEU A 195 21.33 8.78 -16.65
CA LEU A 195 21.88 8.98 -15.31
C LEU A 195 23.35 9.43 -15.41
N PRO A 196 23.80 10.32 -14.51
CA PRO A 196 25.20 10.72 -14.46
C PRO A 196 26.13 9.54 -14.20
N GLU A 197 27.37 9.67 -14.62
CA GLU A 197 28.42 8.71 -14.28
C GLU A 197 28.51 8.56 -12.74
N GLY A 198 28.58 7.31 -12.27
CA GLY A 198 28.58 6.99 -10.82
C GLY A 198 27.23 6.67 -10.25
N PHE A 199 26.12 6.89 -10.97
CA PHE A 199 24.80 6.45 -10.54
C PHE A 199 24.44 5.07 -11.10
N LYS A 200 23.82 4.24 -10.25
CA LYS A 200 23.42 2.87 -10.62
C LYS A 200 21.97 2.63 -10.22
N LEU A 201 21.22 1.95 -11.08
CA LEU A 201 19.90 1.44 -10.72
C LEU A 201 20.01 0.43 -9.57
N LEU A 202 19.25 0.63 -8.52
CA LEU A 202 19.04 -0.35 -7.44
C LEU A 202 17.84 -1.24 -7.73
N CYS A 203 16.69 -0.64 -7.95
CA CYS A 203 15.48 -1.38 -8.27
C CYS A 203 14.44 -0.50 -8.97
N MET A 204 13.49 -1.14 -9.65
CA MET A 204 12.27 -0.52 -10.16
C MET A 204 11.09 -0.96 -9.29
N ALA A 205 10.09 -0.11 -9.20
CA ALA A 205 8.83 -0.46 -8.55
C ALA A 205 8.18 -1.69 -9.20
N ASN A 206 7.50 -2.48 -8.39
CA ASN A 206 6.68 -3.60 -8.83
C ASN A 206 5.19 -3.24 -8.86
N ASP A 207 4.85 -2.02 -8.46
CA ASP A 207 3.50 -1.47 -8.58
C ASP A 207 3.57 0.03 -8.89
N PHE A 208 2.46 0.59 -9.38
CA PHE A 208 2.32 2.02 -9.54
C PHE A 208 2.04 2.68 -8.18
N ASP A 209 2.52 3.91 -8.05
CA ASP A 209 2.18 4.77 -6.94
C ASP A 209 1.06 5.74 -7.34
N TYR A 210 0.15 6.02 -6.39
CA TYR A 210 -1.04 6.81 -6.63
C TYR A 210 -1.18 7.93 -5.58
N ASN A 211 -1.54 9.13 -6.04
CA ASN A 211 -1.94 10.23 -5.16
C ASN A 211 -3.47 10.33 -5.15
N VAL A 212 -4.09 9.88 -4.09
CA VAL A 212 -5.55 9.80 -3.94
C VAL A 212 -6.18 11.21 -3.84
N LYS A 213 -7.32 11.42 -4.50
CA LYS A 213 -7.99 12.71 -4.69
C LYS A 213 -8.74 13.24 -3.49
N GLU A 214 -9.43 12.35 -2.80
CA GLU A 214 -10.55 12.68 -1.92
C GLU A 214 -10.26 12.23 -0.50
N GLU A 215 -11.03 12.76 0.44
CA GLU A 215 -11.02 12.29 1.82
C GLU A 215 -11.77 10.96 1.93
N TYR A 216 -11.18 10.02 2.65
CA TYR A 216 -11.71 8.70 2.97
C TYR A 216 -11.72 8.52 4.49
N PRO A 217 -12.59 7.64 5.05
CA PRO A 217 -13.38 6.59 4.38
C PRO A 217 -14.67 7.09 3.71
N LYS A 218 -15.17 6.31 2.70
CA LYS A 218 -16.39 6.64 1.94
C LYS A 218 -17.16 5.38 1.56
N TYR A 219 -18.49 5.37 1.77
CA TYR A 219 -19.35 4.28 1.31
C TYR A 219 -19.79 4.48 -0.14
N ILE A 220 -19.67 3.42 -0.95
CA ILE A 220 -20.19 3.33 -2.30
C ILE A 220 -20.82 1.95 -2.46
N ASP A 221 -22.11 1.89 -2.81
CA ASP A 221 -22.86 0.65 -3.00
C ASP A 221 -22.77 -0.32 -1.79
N GLY A 222 -22.73 0.23 -0.59
CA GLY A 222 -22.64 -0.53 0.67
C GLY A 222 -21.23 -1.01 1.02
N ILE A 223 -20.27 -0.90 0.13
CA ILE A 223 -18.85 -1.20 0.39
C ILE A 223 -18.17 0.04 0.97
N LEU A 224 -17.42 -0.12 2.04
CA LEU A 224 -16.60 0.95 2.59
C LEU A 224 -15.26 1.02 1.85
N TYR A 225 -15.01 2.12 1.16
CA TYR A 225 -13.72 2.41 0.55
C TYR A 225 -12.83 3.16 1.53
N MET A 226 -11.67 2.58 1.82
CA MET A 226 -10.68 3.11 2.76
C MET A 226 -9.27 2.88 2.21
N PRO A 227 -8.94 3.47 1.04
CA PRO A 227 -7.69 3.20 0.36
C PRO A 227 -6.49 3.60 1.23
N SER A 228 -5.55 2.67 1.40
CA SER A 228 -4.35 2.86 2.21
C SER A 228 -3.51 4.07 1.76
N LYS A 229 -3.52 4.37 0.47
CA LYS A 229 -2.85 5.54 -0.12
C LYS A 229 -3.52 6.90 0.15
N ALA A 230 -4.67 6.93 0.82
CA ALA A 230 -5.23 8.18 1.33
C ALA A 230 -4.45 8.75 2.53
N TYR A 231 -3.60 7.94 3.14
CA TYR A 231 -2.78 8.31 4.29
C TYR A 231 -1.35 8.64 3.89
N LYS A 232 -0.71 9.55 4.61
CA LYS A 232 0.61 10.11 4.29
C LYS A 232 1.75 9.10 4.38
N ASN A 233 1.60 8.09 5.24
CA ASN A 233 2.61 7.07 5.45
C ASN A 233 1.97 5.75 5.90
N PRO A 234 2.71 4.63 5.84
CA PRO A 234 2.19 3.32 6.22
C PRO A 234 1.77 3.20 7.69
N VAL A 235 2.35 3.98 8.60
CA VAL A 235 1.96 3.95 10.03
C VAL A 235 0.57 4.56 10.20
N LEU A 236 0.31 5.73 9.60
CA LEU A 236 -1.00 6.35 9.62
C LEU A 236 -2.06 5.53 8.87
N ALA A 237 -1.68 4.86 7.79
CA ALA A 237 -2.56 3.94 7.09
C ALA A 237 -2.95 2.73 7.98
N PHE A 238 -1.99 2.15 8.67
CA PHE A 238 -2.21 1.08 9.64
C PHE A 238 -3.07 1.56 10.82
N ASP A 239 -2.76 2.74 11.37
CA ASP A 239 -3.49 3.33 12.49
C ASP A 239 -4.97 3.54 12.16
N ALA A 240 -5.26 4.13 11.02
CA ALA A 240 -6.63 4.32 10.55
C ALA A 240 -7.42 3.01 10.48
N GLY A 241 -6.77 1.91 10.07
CA GLY A 241 -7.36 0.58 10.12
C GLY A 241 -7.56 0.06 11.55
N ALA A 242 -6.59 0.30 12.43
CA ALA A 242 -6.62 -0.19 13.82
C ALA A 242 -7.65 0.54 14.70
N VAL A 243 -7.89 1.83 14.44
CA VAL A 243 -8.94 2.60 15.15
C VAL A 243 -10.32 2.45 14.52
N PHE A 244 -10.40 1.92 13.29
CA PHE A 244 -11.67 1.77 12.57
C PHE A 244 -12.72 1.05 13.43
N GLU A 245 -13.89 1.66 13.57
CA GLU A 245 -15.05 1.07 14.22
C GLU A 245 -16.13 0.75 13.19
N ASN A 246 -16.54 -0.51 13.17
CA ASN A 246 -17.67 -0.94 12.36
C ASN A 246 -18.97 -0.42 13.02
N GLY A 247 -19.13 0.91 13.01
CA GLY A 247 -20.37 1.55 13.37
C GLY A 247 -21.38 1.24 12.29
N GLY A 248 -22.33 0.39 12.59
CA GLY A 248 -23.41 0.10 11.67
C GLY A 248 -23.94 1.40 11.09
N VAL A 249 -24.11 1.42 9.79
CA VAL A 249 -24.80 2.51 9.09
C VAL A 249 -26.17 2.63 9.76
N ALA A 250 -26.37 3.73 10.51
CA ALA A 250 -27.66 4.10 11.01
C ALA A 250 -28.52 4.64 9.85
#